data_ff357da19ab4b0b58ede8800f5e125e7
#
_entry.id   ff357da19ab4b0b58ede8800f5e125e7
#
_cell.length_a   1.000
_cell.length_b   1.000
_cell.length_c   1.000
_cell.angle_alpha   90.00
_cell.angle_beta   90.00
_cell.angle_gamma   90.00
#
_symmetry.space_group_name_H-M   'P 1'
#
loop_
_entity.id
_entity.type
_entity.pdbx_description
1 polymer ?
#
loop_
_entity_poly.entity_id
_entity_poly.type
_entity_poly.pdbx_seq_one_letter_code
_entity_poly.pdbx_strand_id
1 'polypeptide(L)'
;TDSVSTSSTPYTISAVADKTVLKADGTSLSYVECTVVDENGNMVPDADNLVKFAVSGKASIVGVDNGKQESAELYKYDNVDKSSYSERMAYNGKVLVILKSEKEAGDALLTISSDNLKPVQVALKVTENGTGDAPKAAEVTGTEKSVDAVNVTVPTGMSVTLPSVVKVNYTGSAGDYSLLKKVTWSEVKDGKAEGTIEGSKLTAQATITESDDAATDV
;
A
#
# COMPACT_ATOMS: atom_id res chain seq x y z
N THR A 1 31.53 2.41 -7.28
CA THR A 1 30.72 1.57 -8.21
C THR A 1 29.27 1.90 -7.93
N ASP A 2 28.63 2.61 -8.86
CA ASP A 2 27.17 2.80 -8.83
C ASP A 2 26.54 1.52 -9.37
N SER A 3 25.56 0.98 -8.65
CA SER A 3 24.73 -0.13 -9.12
C SER A 3 23.30 0.38 -9.36
N VAL A 4 22.75 0.08 -10.52
CA VAL A 4 21.34 0.31 -10.84
C VAL A 4 20.64 -1.04 -10.80
N SER A 5 19.63 -1.16 -9.94
CA SER A 5 18.79 -2.36 -9.87
C SER A 5 17.45 -2.07 -10.53
N THR A 6 16.97 -2.99 -11.34
CA THR A 6 15.60 -2.93 -11.88
C THR A 6 14.63 -3.28 -10.76
N SER A 7 13.63 -2.42 -10.53
CA SER A 7 12.57 -2.71 -9.58
C SER A 7 11.64 -3.82 -10.09
N SER A 8 11.07 -4.57 -9.17
CA SER A 8 9.99 -5.52 -9.43
C SER A 8 8.62 -4.88 -9.13
N THR A 9 7.58 -5.71 -8.99
CA THR A 9 6.24 -5.22 -8.62
C THR A 9 6.23 -4.48 -7.29
N PRO A 10 5.39 -3.44 -7.13
CA PRO A 10 5.20 -2.76 -5.86
C PRO A 10 4.85 -3.75 -4.72
N TYR A 11 5.50 -3.58 -3.57
CA TYR A 11 5.32 -4.46 -2.41
C TYR A 11 4.91 -3.70 -1.14
N THR A 12 5.55 -2.57 -0.86
CA THR A 12 5.31 -1.78 0.34
C THR A 12 5.66 -0.31 0.10
N ILE A 13 5.58 0.50 1.14
CA ILE A 13 5.93 1.91 1.12
C ILE A 13 7.09 2.13 2.08
N SER A 14 8.17 2.73 1.60
CA SER A 14 9.22 3.29 2.45
C SER A 14 8.78 4.68 2.90
N ALA A 15 8.65 4.90 4.21
CA ALA A 15 8.20 6.18 4.78
C ALA A 15 9.29 6.78 5.65
N VAL A 16 9.71 8.01 5.33
CA VAL A 16 10.77 8.73 6.04
C VAL A 16 10.23 10.09 6.49
N ALA A 17 10.17 10.28 7.81
CA ALA A 17 9.81 11.57 8.41
C ALA A 17 11.07 12.43 8.58
N ASP A 18 10.99 13.74 8.25
CA ASP A 18 12.05 14.71 8.53
C ASP A 18 12.23 14.92 10.05
N LYS A 19 11.13 14.80 10.79
CA LYS A 19 11.07 14.90 12.27
C LYS A 19 10.08 13.92 12.82
N THR A 20 10.47 13.21 13.85
CA THR A 20 9.60 12.29 14.60
C THR A 20 9.21 12.84 15.98
N VAL A 21 9.82 13.95 16.42
CA VAL A 21 9.47 14.65 17.65
C VAL A 21 9.02 16.08 17.33
N LEU A 22 7.82 16.43 17.75
CA LEU A 22 7.17 17.70 17.49
C LEU A 22 6.90 18.44 18.80
N LYS A 23 6.87 19.77 18.76
CA LYS A 23 6.46 20.59 19.90
C LYS A 23 4.95 20.64 20.00
N ALA A 24 4.42 20.59 21.22
CA ALA A 24 2.99 20.67 21.53
C ALA A 24 2.46 22.11 21.43
N ASP A 25 2.66 22.78 20.30
CA ASP A 25 2.26 24.16 20.06
C ASP A 25 1.11 24.30 19.03
N GLY A 26 0.68 23.21 18.45
CA GLY A 26 -0.36 23.18 17.42
C GLY A 26 0.08 23.71 16.06
N THR A 27 1.39 23.91 15.85
CA THR A 27 1.96 24.49 14.63
C THR A 27 3.21 23.75 14.13
N SER A 28 3.84 22.93 14.96
CA SER A 28 5.01 22.14 14.61
C SER A 28 4.65 21.10 13.55
N LEU A 29 5.42 21.03 12.47
CA LEU A 29 5.15 20.16 11.31
C LEU A 29 6.18 19.04 11.21
N SER A 30 5.72 17.90 10.67
CA SER A 30 6.54 16.80 10.18
C SER A 30 6.16 16.49 8.74
N TYR A 31 7.17 16.37 7.88
CA TYR A 31 7.01 16.00 6.48
C TYR A 31 7.43 14.54 6.33
N VAL A 32 6.50 13.69 5.92
CA VAL A 32 6.75 12.26 5.72
C VAL A 32 6.77 11.96 4.23
N GLU A 33 7.97 11.76 3.69
CA GLU A 33 8.16 11.31 2.31
C GLU A 33 7.89 9.81 2.23
N CYS A 34 7.02 9.42 1.31
CA CYS A 34 6.61 8.05 1.06
C CYS A 34 7.05 7.66 -0.35
N THR A 35 7.76 6.54 -0.45
CA THR A 35 8.22 5.97 -1.72
C THR A 35 7.68 4.57 -1.86
N VAL A 36 7.00 4.28 -2.97
CA VAL A 36 6.58 2.92 -3.31
C VAL A 36 7.81 2.11 -3.67
N VAL A 37 8.00 0.97 -3.00
CA VAL A 37 9.18 0.11 -3.18
C VAL A 37 8.75 -1.34 -3.42
N ASP A 38 9.63 -2.07 -4.10
CA ASP A 38 9.51 -3.51 -4.27
C ASP A 38 9.92 -4.29 -2.99
N GLU A 39 9.87 -5.61 -3.04
CA GLU A 39 10.25 -6.48 -1.90
C GLU A 39 11.73 -6.33 -1.49
N ASN A 40 12.60 -5.88 -2.39
CA ASN A 40 14.01 -5.64 -2.14
C ASN A 40 14.30 -4.20 -1.68
N GLY A 41 13.28 -3.36 -1.56
CA GLY A 41 13.43 -1.95 -1.16
C GLY A 41 13.82 -1.02 -2.31
N ASN A 42 13.83 -1.47 -3.56
CA ASN A 42 14.08 -0.61 -4.71
C ASN A 42 12.83 0.21 -5.04
N MET A 43 13.01 1.50 -5.30
CA MET A 43 11.91 2.38 -5.74
C MET A 43 11.29 1.87 -7.03
N VAL A 44 9.97 1.87 -7.11
CA VAL A 44 9.20 1.55 -8.32
C VAL A 44 8.79 2.87 -8.98
N PRO A 45 9.52 3.32 -10.02
CA PRO A 45 9.41 4.70 -10.52
C PRO A 45 8.13 4.97 -11.34
N ASP A 46 7.44 3.95 -11.78
CA ASP A 46 6.17 4.01 -12.52
C ASP A 46 4.94 3.74 -11.62
N ALA A 47 5.15 3.58 -10.31
CA ALA A 47 4.05 3.34 -9.39
C ALA A 47 3.16 4.59 -9.25
N ASP A 48 1.86 4.36 -9.42
CA ASP A 48 0.79 5.35 -9.32
C ASP A 48 -0.28 4.95 -8.28
N ASN A 49 0.08 4.12 -7.32
CA ASN A 49 -0.80 3.60 -6.29
C ASN A 49 -1.52 4.73 -5.54
N LEU A 50 -2.82 4.55 -5.24
CA LEU A 50 -3.54 5.41 -4.30
C LEU A 50 -3.06 5.11 -2.87
N VAL A 51 -2.33 6.05 -2.29
CA VAL A 51 -1.80 5.93 -0.92
C VAL A 51 -2.76 6.61 0.05
N LYS A 52 -3.13 5.86 1.09
CA LYS A 52 -4.08 6.25 2.13
C LYS A 52 -3.32 6.49 3.43
N PHE A 53 -3.60 7.60 4.08
CA PHE A 53 -2.97 8.04 5.32
C PHE A 53 -4.01 8.12 6.43
N ALA A 54 -3.74 7.47 7.55
CA ALA A 54 -4.55 7.58 8.75
C ALA A 54 -3.64 7.91 9.95
N VAL A 55 -3.92 9.00 10.64
CA VAL A 55 -3.19 9.40 11.84
C VAL A 55 -4.07 9.28 13.07
N SER A 56 -3.50 8.82 14.16
CA SER A 56 -4.13 8.78 15.48
C SER A 56 -3.24 9.41 16.53
N GLY A 57 -3.82 9.82 17.67
CA GLY A 57 -3.08 10.44 18.77
C GLY A 57 -2.94 11.94 18.64
N LYS A 58 -1.77 12.50 18.96
CA LYS A 58 -1.58 13.97 19.13
C LYS A 58 -1.02 14.65 17.88
N ALA A 59 -1.44 14.21 16.69
CA ALA A 59 -1.13 14.85 15.42
C ALA A 59 -2.33 14.80 14.46
N SER A 60 -2.36 15.72 13.51
CA SER A 60 -3.37 15.79 12.45
C SER A 60 -2.71 15.92 11.08
N ILE A 61 -3.38 15.45 10.01
CA ILE A 61 -2.93 15.62 8.64
C ILE A 61 -3.37 17.02 8.17
N VAL A 62 -2.42 17.80 7.67
CA VAL A 62 -2.69 19.16 7.17
C VAL A 62 -2.49 19.27 5.66
N GLY A 63 -1.91 18.28 5.02
CA GLY A 63 -1.79 18.26 3.58
C GLY A 63 -1.18 16.97 3.06
N VAL A 64 -1.44 16.69 1.80
CA VAL A 64 -0.82 15.62 1.00
C VAL A 64 -0.45 16.18 -0.37
N ASP A 65 0.67 15.73 -0.93
CA ASP A 65 1.10 16.14 -2.25
C ASP A 65 1.93 15.02 -2.92
N ASN A 66 2.02 15.04 -4.25
CA ASN A 66 2.82 14.10 -5.02
C ASN A 66 3.75 14.79 -6.04
N GLY A 67 3.78 16.13 -6.06
CA GLY A 67 4.59 16.93 -6.98
C GLY A 67 4.07 16.96 -8.43
N LYS A 68 2.92 16.36 -8.73
CA LYS A 68 2.29 16.43 -10.06
C LYS A 68 1.55 17.75 -10.23
N GLN A 69 2.11 18.68 -10.98
CA GLN A 69 1.58 20.04 -11.17
C GLN A 69 0.17 20.08 -11.75
N GLU A 70 -0.19 19.11 -12.58
CA GLU A 70 -1.49 19.04 -13.26
C GLU A 70 -2.53 18.22 -12.47
N SER A 71 -2.22 17.82 -11.22
CA SER A 71 -3.17 17.04 -10.43
C SER A 71 -4.34 17.88 -9.96
N ALA A 72 -5.55 17.38 -10.21
CA ALA A 72 -6.80 17.94 -9.68
C ALA A 72 -7.21 17.37 -8.30
N GLU A 73 -6.38 16.50 -7.74
CA GLU A 73 -6.63 15.89 -6.43
C GLU A 73 -6.55 16.94 -5.32
N LEU A 74 -7.35 16.76 -4.27
CA LEU A 74 -7.34 17.64 -3.10
C LEU A 74 -6.03 17.50 -2.31
N TYR A 75 -5.40 18.63 -1.98
CA TYR A 75 -4.25 18.66 -1.06
C TYR A 75 -4.64 18.36 0.38
N LYS A 76 -5.91 18.51 0.72
CA LYS A 76 -6.47 18.26 2.03
C LYS A 76 -7.93 17.87 1.89
N TYR A 77 -8.36 16.89 2.68
CA TYR A 77 -9.79 16.61 2.85
C TYR A 77 -10.44 17.66 3.73
N ASP A 78 -11.37 18.44 3.18
CA ASP A 78 -12.02 19.57 3.85
C ASP A 78 -13.14 19.19 4.85
N ASN A 79 -13.24 17.92 5.25
CA ASN A 79 -14.23 17.50 6.22
C ASN A 79 -13.70 17.61 7.65
N VAL A 80 -14.45 18.24 8.52
CA VAL A 80 -14.16 18.57 9.93
C VAL A 80 -13.68 17.33 10.73
N ASP A 81 -14.12 16.12 10.36
CA ASP A 81 -13.76 14.87 11.02
C ASP A 81 -12.57 14.14 10.37
N LYS A 82 -11.91 14.73 9.36
CA LYS A 82 -10.91 14.04 8.52
C LYS A 82 -9.50 14.61 8.57
N SER A 83 -9.17 15.43 9.57
CA SER A 83 -7.78 15.75 9.87
C SER A 83 -6.96 14.52 10.29
N SER A 84 -7.64 13.39 10.56
CA SER A 84 -7.04 12.09 10.85
C SER A 84 -6.87 11.19 9.61
N TYR A 85 -7.41 11.57 8.45
CA TYR A 85 -7.35 10.78 7.22
C TYR A 85 -7.10 11.66 6.00
N SER A 86 -6.34 11.15 5.03
CA SER A 86 -6.21 11.71 3.69
C SER A 86 -5.73 10.62 2.73
N GLU A 87 -5.81 10.90 1.42
CA GLU A 87 -5.29 10.01 0.39
C GLU A 87 -4.74 10.81 -0.79
N ARG A 88 -3.80 10.24 -1.51
CA ARG A 88 -3.19 10.83 -2.69
C ARG A 88 -2.61 9.74 -3.58
N MET A 89 -2.77 9.86 -4.89
CA MET A 89 -2.05 9.03 -5.86
C MET A 89 -0.55 9.27 -5.74
N ALA A 90 0.24 8.22 -5.78
CA ALA A 90 1.68 8.36 -5.98
C ALA A 90 1.95 8.90 -7.39
N TYR A 91 3.01 9.67 -7.54
CA TYR A 91 3.49 10.14 -8.83
C TYR A 91 4.99 9.83 -8.93
N ASN A 92 5.37 9.11 -9.98
CA ASN A 92 6.72 8.56 -10.12
C ASN A 92 7.16 7.79 -8.85
N GLY A 93 6.26 7.00 -8.28
CA GLY A 93 6.51 6.20 -7.08
C GLY A 93 6.56 7.00 -5.78
N LYS A 94 6.24 8.30 -5.76
CA LYS A 94 6.38 9.16 -4.59
C LYS A 94 5.11 9.87 -4.19
N VAL A 95 4.95 10.08 -2.89
CA VAL A 95 3.89 10.91 -2.30
C VAL A 95 4.36 11.46 -0.95
N LEU A 96 3.87 12.63 -0.58
CA LEU A 96 4.19 13.32 0.66
C LEU A 96 2.93 13.46 1.51
N VAL A 97 3.06 13.26 2.82
CA VAL A 97 2.04 13.67 3.80
C VAL A 97 2.66 14.61 4.83
N ILE A 98 1.92 15.65 5.19
CA ILE A 98 2.33 16.68 6.16
C ILE A 98 1.48 16.55 7.40
N LEU A 99 2.13 16.29 8.52
CA LEU A 99 1.51 16.18 9.83
C LEU A 99 1.77 17.46 10.64
N LYS A 100 0.79 17.83 11.45
CA LYS A 100 0.88 18.94 12.39
C LYS A 100 0.60 18.44 13.80
N SER A 101 1.40 18.91 14.76
CA SER A 101 1.19 18.61 16.19
C SER A 101 -0.12 19.17 16.73
N GLU A 102 -0.69 18.51 17.72
CA GLU A 102 -1.71 19.07 18.59
C GLU A 102 -1.04 19.95 19.68
N LYS A 103 -1.88 20.67 20.45
CA LYS A 103 -1.42 21.53 21.57
C LYS A 103 -1.12 20.75 22.85
N GLU A 104 -1.37 19.44 22.84
CA GLU A 104 -1.16 18.56 23.97
C GLU A 104 -0.04 17.56 23.67
N ALA A 105 0.80 17.29 24.65
CA ALA A 105 1.84 16.27 24.56
C ALA A 105 1.22 14.86 24.53
N GLY A 106 1.89 13.94 23.85
CA GLY A 106 1.48 12.55 23.72
C GLY A 106 2.04 11.91 22.45
N ASP A 107 1.72 10.65 22.26
CA ASP A 107 2.16 9.90 21.09
C ASP A 107 1.19 10.10 19.92
N ALA A 108 1.72 9.98 18.72
CA ALA A 108 0.94 9.91 17.48
C ALA A 108 1.46 8.78 16.59
N LEU A 109 0.54 8.16 15.85
CA LEU A 109 0.86 7.06 14.95
C LEU A 109 0.22 7.35 13.58
N LEU A 110 1.06 7.44 12.56
CA LEU A 110 0.64 7.50 11.17
C LEU A 110 0.66 6.09 10.58
N THR A 111 -0.46 5.62 10.09
CA THR A 111 -0.59 4.39 9.30
C THR A 111 -0.72 4.75 7.83
N ILE A 112 0.10 4.14 6.99
CA ILE A 112 0.17 4.37 5.55
C ILE A 112 -0.16 3.05 4.86
N SER A 113 -1.15 3.07 3.99
CA SER A 113 -1.63 1.86 3.30
C SER A 113 -1.96 2.16 1.83
N SER A 114 -1.99 1.13 1.04
CA SER A 114 -2.45 1.16 -0.34
C SER A 114 -2.96 -0.21 -0.74
N ASP A 115 -3.81 -0.28 -1.73
CA ASP A 115 -4.31 -1.54 -2.23
C ASP A 115 -3.16 -2.37 -2.81
N ASN A 116 -3.12 -3.65 -2.46
CA ASN A 116 -2.09 -4.62 -2.85
C ASN A 116 -0.66 -4.30 -2.35
N LEU A 117 -0.51 -3.45 -1.34
CA LEU A 117 0.76 -3.18 -0.68
C LEU A 117 0.70 -3.53 0.81
N LYS A 118 1.82 -4.01 1.36
CA LYS A 118 2.01 -4.17 2.80
C LYS A 118 2.02 -2.79 3.45
N PRO A 119 1.13 -2.50 4.43
CA PRO A 119 1.09 -1.20 5.09
C PRO A 119 2.31 -0.97 5.98
N VAL A 120 2.59 0.30 6.26
CA VAL A 120 3.67 0.72 7.17
C VAL A 120 3.17 1.73 8.18
N GLN A 121 3.90 1.88 9.27
CA GLN A 121 3.58 2.84 10.33
C GLN A 121 4.78 3.72 10.67
N VAL A 122 4.49 4.98 10.96
CA VAL A 122 5.47 5.96 11.47
C VAL A 122 4.98 6.47 12.82
N ALA A 123 5.77 6.25 13.86
CA ALA A 123 5.47 6.75 15.18
C ALA A 123 6.09 8.15 15.37
N LEU A 124 5.32 9.06 15.97
CA LEU A 124 5.75 10.40 16.32
C LEU A 124 5.48 10.64 17.80
N LYS A 125 6.20 11.58 18.39
CA LYS A 125 5.99 12.04 19.75
C LYS A 125 5.82 13.55 19.76
N VAL A 126 4.78 14.00 20.42
CA VAL A 126 4.53 15.42 20.68
C VAL A 126 4.91 15.71 22.12
N THR A 127 5.87 16.64 22.34
CA THR A 127 6.37 17.02 23.67
C THR A 127 6.28 18.53 23.86
N GLU A 128 6.23 18.98 25.10
CA GLU A 128 6.08 20.41 25.39
C GLU A 128 7.19 21.29 24.78
N ASN A 129 8.42 20.76 24.75
CA ASN A 129 9.59 21.49 24.26
C ASN A 129 10.07 21.06 22.86
N GLY A 130 9.45 20.04 22.25
CA GLY A 130 9.84 19.53 20.93
C GLY A 130 11.14 18.73 20.92
N THR A 131 11.53 18.19 22.07
CA THR A 131 12.75 17.39 22.23
C THR A 131 12.46 16.04 22.86
N GLY A 132 13.38 15.10 22.70
CA GLY A 132 13.29 13.73 23.21
C GLY A 132 13.33 12.71 22.07
N ASP A 133 13.07 11.46 22.39
CA ASP A 133 13.05 10.37 21.43
C ASP A 133 11.61 9.96 21.11
N ALA A 134 11.31 9.81 19.83
CA ALA A 134 10.06 9.22 19.40
C ALA A 134 10.12 7.69 19.56
N PRO A 135 8.99 7.05 19.89
CA PRO A 135 8.91 5.61 19.87
C PRO A 135 9.14 5.09 18.44
N LYS A 136 9.81 3.94 18.31
CA LYS A 136 9.90 3.26 17.02
C LYS A 136 8.54 2.61 16.74
N ALA A 137 7.98 2.85 15.56
CA ALA A 137 6.80 2.14 15.13
C ALA A 137 7.08 0.63 15.05
N ALA A 138 6.12 -0.17 15.47
CA ALA A 138 6.20 -1.60 15.29
C ALA A 138 6.18 -1.96 13.79
N GLU A 139 6.95 -2.98 13.41
CA GLU A 139 6.84 -3.52 12.06
C GLU A 139 5.46 -4.13 11.88
N VAL A 140 4.81 -3.82 10.77
CA VAL A 140 3.53 -4.42 10.43
C VAL A 140 3.75 -5.89 10.07
N THR A 141 3.14 -6.77 10.85
CA THR A 141 3.12 -8.21 10.59
C THR A 141 1.78 -8.62 10.01
N GLY A 142 1.75 -9.72 9.26
CA GLY A 142 0.52 -10.25 8.69
C GLY A 142 0.56 -11.77 8.56
N THR A 143 -0.61 -12.38 8.67
CA THR A 143 -0.81 -13.81 8.46
C THR A 143 -1.69 -14.00 7.22
N GLU A 144 -1.29 -14.89 6.33
CA GLU A 144 -2.08 -15.26 5.15
C GLU A 144 -3.44 -15.80 5.57
N LYS A 145 -4.51 -15.27 4.95
CA LYS A 145 -5.90 -15.57 5.25
C LYS A 145 -6.58 -16.33 4.12
N SER A 146 -6.46 -15.86 2.90
CA SER A 146 -7.11 -16.44 1.73
C SER A 146 -6.44 -15.99 0.44
N VAL A 147 -6.77 -16.66 -0.64
CA VAL A 147 -6.42 -16.27 -2.01
C VAL A 147 -7.72 -15.99 -2.76
N ASP A 148 -7.75 -14.94 -3.55
CA ASP A 148 -8.90 -14.63 -4.39
C ASP A 148 -9.03 -15.69 -5.49
N ALA A 149 -10.26 -16.17 -5.73
CA ALA A 149 -10.53 -17.13 -6.78
C ALA A 149 -10.32 -16.51 -8.17
N VAL A 150 -9.71 -17.27 -9.06
CA VAL A 150 -9.53 -16.88 -10.46
C VAL A 150 -10.64 -17.54 -11.30
N ASN A 151 -11.48 -16.71 -11.92
CA ASN A 151 -12.53 -17.19 -12.84
C ASN A 151 -12.24 -16.62 -14.23
N VAL A 152 -12.12 -17.49 -15.21
CA VAL A 152 -11.84 -17.11 -16.61
C VAL A 152 -12.91 -17.72 -17.50
N THR A 153 -13.54 -16.90 -18.34
CA THR A 153 -14.47 -17.36 -19.37
C THR A 153 -13.81 -17.24 -20.73
N VAL A 154 -13.82 -18.32 -21.52
CA VAL A 154 -13.25 -18.35 -22.86
C VAL A 154 -14.28 -18.88 -23.86
N PRO A 155 -14.22 -18.49 -25.13
CA PRO A 155 -15.02 -19.11 -26.18
C PRO A 155 -14.73 -20.60 -26.26
N THR A 156 -15.75 -21.40 -26.58
CA THR A 156 -15.64 -22.85 -26.71
C THR A 156 -14.53 -23.23 -27.69
N GLY A 157 -13.61 -24.10 -27.24
CA GLY A 157 -12.47 -24.58 -28.03
C GLY A 157 -11.26 -23.64 -28.12
N MET A 158 -11.27 -22.50 -27.42
CA MET A 158 -10.12 -21.58 -27.35
C MET A 158 -9.19 -21.95 -26.19
N SER A 159 -7.89 -21.68 -26.38
CA SER A 159 -6.89 -21.87 -25.32
C SER A 159 -7.04 -20.79 -24.23
N VAL A 160 -6.92 -21.19 -22.97
CA VAL A 160 -6.97 -20.28 -21.83
C VAL A 160 -5.57 -19.81 -21.45
N THR A 161 -5.44 -18.51 -21.13
CA THR A 161 -4.25 -17.96 -20.46
C THR A 161 -4.66 -17.55 -19.05
N LEU A 162 -4.08 -18.19 -18.03
CA LEU A 162 -4.30 -17.86 -16.64
C LEU A 162 -3.35 -16.73 -16.20
N PRO A 163 -3.75 -15.88 -15.24
CA PRO A 163 -2.92 -14.76 -14.77
C PRO A 163 -1.62 -15.27 -14.15
N SER A 164 -0.54 -14.52 -14.33
CA SER A 164 0.78 -14.84 -13.73
C SER A 164 0.89 -14.42 -12.25
N VAL A 165 -0.10 -13.67 -11.75
CA VAL A 165 -0.18 -13.23 -10.35
C VAL A 165 -1.57 -13.46 -9.79
N VAL A 166 -1.65 -13.68 -8.49
CA VAL A 166 -2.91 -13.80 -7.74
C VAL A 166 -2.87 -12.90 -6.50
N LYS A 167 -4.03 -12.51 -6.04
CA LYS A 167 -4.20 -11.70 -4.85
C LYS A 167 -4.31 -12.58 -3.62
N VAL A 168 -3.35 -12.41 -2.71
CA VAL A 168 -3.30 -13.07 -1.40
C VAL A 168 -3.70 -12.08 -0.33
N ASN A 169 -4.70 -12.41 0.46
CA ASN A 169 -5.21 -11.58 1.54
C ASN A 169 -4.57 -11.95 2.87
N TYR A 170 -4.30 -10.93 3.69
CA TYR A 170 -3.64 -11.04 4.99
C TYR A 170 -4.49 -10.42 6.09
N THR A 171 -4.49 -11.04 7.26
CA THR A 171 -4.86 -10.35 8.50
C THR A 171 -3.61 -9.71 9.07
N GLY A 172 -3.57 -8.38 9.12
CA GLY A 172 -2.40 -7.62 9.51
C GLY A 172 -2.56 -6.90 10.85
N SER A 173 -1.42 -6.66 11.53
CA SER A 173 -1.39 -5.93 12.83
C SER A 173 -1.80 -4.45 12.71
N ALA A 174 -1.72 -3.87 11.52
CA ALA A 174 -2.15 -2.50 11.21
C ALA A 174 -3.41 -2.44 10.33
N GLY A 175 -4.18 -3.52 10.29
CA GLY A 175 -5.35 -3.72 9.44
C GLY A 175 -5.12 -4.77 8.36
N ASP A 176 -6.21 -5.32 7.83
CA ASP A 176 -6.14 -6.30 6.74
C ASP A 176 -5.58 -5.64 5.48
N TYR A 177 -4.80 -6.40 4.72
CA TYR A 177 -4.21 -5.96 3.46
C TYR A 177 -4.11 -7.13 2.47
N SER A 178 -3.75 -6.84 1.23
CA SER A 178 -3.50 -7.88 0.23
C SER A 178 -2.20 -7.62 -0.52
N LEU A 179 -1.63 -8.67 -1.09
CA LEU A 179 -0.44 -8.60 -1.96
C LEU A 179 -0.71 -9.36 -3.25
N LEU A 180 -0.15 -8.86 -4.34
CA LEU A 180 -0.07 -9.60 -5.60
C LEU A 180 1.17 -10.50 -5.56
N LYS A 181 0.97 -11.80 -5.66
CA LYS A 181 2.05 -12.79 -5.65
C LYS A 181 2.08 -13.59 -6.94
N LYS A 182 3.27 -13.92 -7.40
CA LYS A 182 3.45 -14.78 -8.58
C LYS A 182 2.87 -16.17 -8.32
N VAL A 183 2.25 -16.72 -9.36
CA VAL A 183 1.64 -18.04 -9.32
C VAL A 183 2.09 -18.86 -10.53
N THR A 184 2.36 -20.13 -10.30
CA THR A 184 2.61 -21.14 -11.33
C THR A 184 1.44 -22.11 -11.33
N TRP A 185 0.72 -22.16 -12.44
CA TRP A 185 -0.45 -23.00 -12.60
C TRP A 185 -0.11 -24.42 -13.03
N SER A 186 -0.87 -25.40 -12.53
CA SER A 186 -0.90 -26.74 -13.07
C SER A 186 -1.53 -26.74 -14.48
N GLU A 187 -1.46 -27.86 -15.16
CA GLU A 187 -2.26 -28.10 -16.37
C GLU A 187 -3.76 -27.96 -16.03
N VAL A 188 -4.53 -27.38 -16.96
CA VAL A 188 -6.00 -27.28 -16.83
C VAL A 188 -6.61 -28.65 -17.06
N LYS A 189 -7.42 -29.13 -16.11
CA LYS A 189 -8.17 -30.39 -16.19
C LYS A 189 -9.62 -30.14 -15.75
N ASP A 190 -10.55 -30.59 -16.55
CA ASP A 190 -12.01 -30.48 -16.28
C ASP A 190 -12.43 -29.04 -15.91
N GLY A 191 -11.90 -28.03 -16.63
CA GLY A 191 -12.16 -26.61 -16.38
C GLY A 191 -11.57 -26.06 -15.08
N LYS A 192 -10.57 -26.71 -14.49
CA LYS A 192 -9.91 -26.29 -13.25
C LYS A 192 -8.39 -26.33 -13.35
N ALA A 193 -7.73 -25.44 -12.63
CA ALA A 193 -6.29 -25.49 -12.41
C ALA A 193 -5.97 -25.08 -10.97
N GLU A 194 -4.93 -25.68 -10.41
CA GLU A 194 -4.38 -25.33 -9.10
C GLU A 194 -3.07 -24.58 -9.29
N GLY A 195 -2.89 -23.48 -8.53
CA GLY A 195 -1.72 -22.61 -8.61
C GLY A 195 -0.85 -22.69 -7.37
N THR A 196 0.44 -22.94 -7.57
CA THR A 196 1.46 -22.78 -6.52
C THR A 196 1.89 -21.32 -6.45
N ILE A 197 1.74 -20.70 -5.30
CA ILE A 197 2.03 -19.28 -5.08
C ILE A 197 3.42 -19.14 -4.47
N GLU A 198 4.25 -18.27 -5.06
CA GLU A 198 5.61 -18.01 -4.58
C GLU A 198 5.60 -17.45 -3.15
N GLY A 199 6.34 -18.11 -2.24
CA GLY A 199 6.47 -17.68 -0.84
C GLY A 199 5.18 -17.75 -0.02
N SER A 200 4.19 -18.56 -0.43
CA SER A 200 2.93 -18.77 0.29
C SER A 200 2.73 -20.25 0.64
N LYS A 201 1.98 -20.48 1.72
CA LYS A 201 1.49 -21.82 2.09
C LYS A 201 0.12 -22.13 1.49
N LEU A 202 -0.56 -21.11 0.94
CA LEU A 202 -1.86 -21.24 0.30
C LEU A 202 -1.69 -21.60 -1.17
N THR A 203 -2.70 -22.22 -1.74
CA THR A 203 -2.80 -22.51 -3.17
C THR A 203 -3.88 -21.64 -3.81
N ALA A 204 -3.66 -21.25 -5.07
CA ALA A 204 -4.67 -20.58 -5.87
C ALA A 204 -5.56 -21.61 -6.58
N GLN A 205 -6.81 -21.25 -6.81
CA GLN A 205 -7.76 -22.07 -7.56
C GLN A 205 -8.26 -21.26 -8.75
N ALA A 206 -8.17 -21.84 -9.94
CA ALA A 206 -8.76 -21.27 -11.14
C ALA A 206 -9.93 -22.13 -11.63
N THR A 207 -11.00 -21.46 -12.01
CA THR A 207 -12.16 -22.07 -12.70
C THR A 207 -12.25 -21.48 -14.09
N ILE A 208 -12.25 -22.33 -15.09
CA ILE A 208 -12.38 -21.98 -16.51
C ILE A 208 -13.75 -22.41 -16.98
N THR A 209 -14.52 -21.47 -17.53
CA THR A 209 -15.82 -21.73 -18.11
C THR A 209 -15.76 -21.47 -19.60
N GLU A 210 -16.17 -22.44 -20.41
CA GLU A 210 -16.38 -22.24 -21.83
C GLU A 210 -17.79 -21.70 -22.11
N SER A 211 -17.90 -20.71 -22.97
CA SER A 211 -19.19 -20.10 -23.35
C SER A 211 -19.14 -19.62 -24.79
N ASP A 212 -20.13 -19.96 -25.56
CA ASP A 212 -20.29 -19.52 -26.95
C ASP A 212 -20.64 -18.01 -27.04
N ASP A 213 -21.12 -17.41 -25.92
CA ASP A 213 -21.43 -15.98 -25.81
C ASP A 213 -20.24 -15.14 -25.33
N ALA A 214 -19.08 -15.76 -25.07
CA ALA A 214 -17.89 -15.00 -24.67
C ALA A 214 -17.47 -14.09 -25.84
N ALA A 215 -17.58 -12.77 -25.63
CA ALA A 215 -17.16 -11.78 -26.63
C ALA A 215 -15.69 -11.98 -26.94
N THR A 216 -15.37 -12.10 -28.23
CA THR A 216 -13.99 -12.01 -28.70
C THR A 216 -13.58 -10.54 -28.70
N ASP A 217 -13.11 -10.03 -27.57
CA ASP A 217 -12.39 -8.77 -27.55
C ASP A 217 -11.02 -9.00 -28.21
N VAL A 218 -10.95 -8.55 -29.44
CA VAL A 218 -9.73 -8.50 -30.27
C VAL A 218 -9.06 -7.17 -30.06
#